data_15486b2e24f8deb665c2225cd24c7405
#
_entry.id   15486b2e24f8deb665c2225cd24c7405
#
_cell.length_a   1.000
_cell.length_b   1.000
_cell.length_c   1.000
_cell.angle_alpha   90.00
_cell.angle_beta   90.00
_cell.angle_gamma   90.00
#
_symmetry.space_group_name_H-M   'P 1'
#
loop_
_entity.id
_entity.type
_entity.pdbx_description
1 polymer ?
#
loop_
_entity_poly.entity_id
_entity_poly.type
_entity_poly.pdbx_seq_one_letter_code
_entity_poly.pdbx_strand_id
1 'polypeptide(L)'
;MNSYSISWKRGRVKMIRREKIRKNMRTVGRLLIVLLLLCTGCGNSGQMAESEKEKVQREDEVSLKFSIWSDEESYVRDVIEAYNALKGYEAISLEVVPNSQHEDWVNHYNDAYATDIIGIRGNSQLLQFQKQKKLLGLSRFIKESNLDIRNYGTMINEITCNGEYYALPTRSTCWALYYNRKLFQERGVPEPEQMTWEEYIELAERMTEKRTEIWGGYYPPWIYNIPAIQQGYYLLDDELEPTWESLELMQKIYASGSHFPYDRVKDRGDFCREDFEKGNIAMLVCGEWLANMFLEDQAEGIEVPEWGIAPLPVPDGVEAGTSIGMYQFAGITSVCRDPEAAFEFLQFLCGPQGAQIYARNGIIPGYSNEEIQEIYLDAVGTEDARIFFDAKRIQEQPVWEGYDQLTELFKEDARELLEGNCELDEIMERFQEQREEVFGKMHNE
;
A
#
# COMPACT_ATOMS: atom_id res chain seq x y z
N MET A 1 4.41 -14.29 26.45
CA MET A 1 2.96 -14.25 26.78
C MET A 1 2.41 -12.86 27.10
N ASN A 2 3.22 -11.79 27.18
CA ASN A 2 2.73 -10.44 27.57
C ASN A 2 2.59 -9.44 26.41
N SER A 3 3.12 -9.69 25.24
CA SER A 3 3.03 -8.75 24.10
C SER A 3 1.65 -8.80 23.40
N TYR A 4 1.03 -9.96 23.29
CA TYR A 4 -0.31 -10.10 22.69
C TYR A 4 -1.44 -9.41 23.48
N SER A 5 -1.30 -9.26 24.80
CA SER A 5 -2.33 -8.61 25.61
C SER A 5 -2.32 -7.08 25.50
N ILE A 6 -1.19 -6.50 25.11
CA ILE A 6 -1.04 -5.03 24.96
C ILE A 6 -1.61 -4.56 23.63
N SER A 7 -1.36 -5.31 22.55
CA SER A 7 -1.94 -5.03 21.23
C SER A 7 -3.48 -5.10 21.24
N TRP A 8 -4.04 -6.11 21.92
CA TRP A 8 -5.51 -6.26 22.03
C TRP A 8 -6.16 -5.14 22.85
N LYS A 9 -5.48 -4.65 23.89
CA LYS A 9 -5.95 -3.50 24.68
C LYS A 9 -5.87 -2.19 23.89
N ARG A 10 -4.81 -2.00 23.07
CA ARG A 10 -4.67 -0.82 22.20
C ARG A 10 -5.77 -0.77 21.14
N GLY A 11 -6.03 -1.86 20.43
CA GLY A 11 -7.11 -1.94 19.43
C GLY A 11 -8.50 -1.62 20.02
N ARG A 12 -8.81 -2.09 21.23
CA ARG A 12 -10.09 -1.82 21.89
C ARG A 12 -10.24 -0.36 22.35
N VAL A 13 -9.15 0.26 22.77
CA VAL A 13 -9.12 1.70 23.11
C VAL A 13 -9.25 2.57 21.84
N LYS A 14 -8.61 2.17 20.73
CA LYS A 14 -8.75 2.80 19.41
C LYS A 14 -10.23 2.84 18.97
N MET A 15 -10.91 1.71 19.05
CA MET A 15 -12.32 1.60 18.64
C MET A 15 -13.26 2.47 19.49
N ILE A 16 -13.08 2.50 20.81
CA ILE A 16 -13.92 3.29 21.71
C ILE A 16 -13.69 4.81 21.54
N ARG A 17 -12.47 5.23 21.22
CA ARG A 17 -12.13 6.66 21.04
C ARG A 17 -12.61 7.17 19.69
N ARG A 18 -12.47 6.39 18.60
CA ARG A 18 -13.04 6.69 17.27
C ARG A 18 -14.57 6.80 17.32
N GLU A 19 -15.26 5.90 18.02
CA GLU A 19 -16.71 6.02 18.26
C GLU A 19 -17.10 7.29 19.01
N LYS A 20 -16.30 7.75 19.97
CA LYS A 20 -16.59 8.95 20.75
C LYS A 20 -16.40 10.23 19.94
N ILE A 21 -15.37 10.29 19.09
CA ILE A 21 -15.13 11.41 18.16
C ILE A 21 -16.22 11.45 17.07
N ARG A 22 -16.56 10.29 16.47
CA ARG A 22 -17.66 10.16 15.50
C ARG A 22 -19.02 10.55 16.08
N LYS A 23 -19.32 10.20 17.35
CA LYS A 23 -20.56 10.65 18.02
C LYS A 23 -20.60 12.16 18.17
N ASN A 24 -19.50 12.82 18.53
CA ASN A 24 -19.44 14.28 18.66
C ASN A 24 -19.59 14.98 17.30
N MET A 25 -18.98 14.50 16.23
CA MET A 25 -19.16 15.03 14.86
C MET A 25 -20.58 14.83 14.34
N ARG A 26 -21.22 13.69 14.61
CA ARG A 26 -22.63 13.44 14.24
C ARG A 26 -23.60 14.35 15.00
N THR A 27 -23.27 14.74 16.23
CA THR A 27 -24.09 15.66 17.03
C THR A 27 -23.99 17.08 16.50
N VAL A 28 -22.81 17.54 16.09
CA VAL A 28 -22.58 18.85 15.48
C VAL A 28 -23.24 18.94 14.08
N GLY A 29 -23.10 17.89 13.25
CA GLY A 29 -23.76 17.82 11.93
C GLY A 29 -25.29 17.83 12.04
N ARG A 30 -25.88 17.13 13.02
CA ARG A 30 -27.33 17.13 13.25
C ARG A 30 -27.85 18.48 13.76
N LEU A 31 -27.09 19.22 14.55
CA LEU A 31 -27.45 20.59 14.98
C LEU A 31 -27.44 21.60 13.82
N LEU A 32 -26.53 21.46 12.86
CA LEU A 32 -26.50 22.29 11.66
C LEU A 32 -27.66 22.01 10.69
N ILE A 33 -28.05 20.73 10.54
CA ILE A 33 -29.21 20.35 9.72
C ILE A 33 -30.52 20.80 10.33
N VAL A 34 -30.67 20.80 11.66
CA VAL A 34 -31.89 21.27 12.35
C VAL A 34 -32.02 22.81 12.25
N LEU A 35 -30.91 23.54 12.19
CA LEU A 35 -30.97 24.99 12.00
C LEU A 35 -31.40 25.44 10.57
N LEU A 36 -31.09 24.59 9.55
CA LEU A 36 -31.50 24.83 8.16
C LEU A 36 -32.98 24.48 7.87
N LEU A 37 -33.60 23.60 8.67
CA LEU A 37 -34.98 23.17 8.52
C LEU A 37 -36.01 24.09 9.21
N LEU A 38 -35.59 25.07 10.00
CA LEU A 38 -36.49 26.02 10.68
C LEU A 38 -36.84 27.26 9.86
N CYS A 39 -36.30 27.41 8.64
CA CYS A 39 -36.53 28.57 7.78
C CYS A 39 -37.54 28.38 6.65
N THR A 40 -38.20 27.23 6.53
CA THR A 40 -39.28 27.07 5.50
C THR A 40 -40.53 26.50 6.15
N GLY A 41 -41.40 27.41 6.54
CA GLY A 41 -42.74 27.11 7.04
C GLY A 41 -43.80 27.26 5.96
N CYS A 42 -44.83 26.41 6.09
CA CYS A 42 -46.17 26.42 5.51
C CYS A 42 -46.40 25.88 4.09
N GLY A 43 -47.07 24.76 4.05
CA GLY A 43 -47.75 24.19 2.88
C GLY A 43 -48.26 22.77 3.11
N ASN A 44 -49.47 22.66 3.64
CA ASN A 44 -50.08 21.38 4.03
C ASN A 44 -50.83 20.75 2.83
N SER A 45 -50.73 19.45 2.70
CA SER A 45 -51.54 18.45 1.92
C SER A 45 -50.75 17.66 0.88
N GLY A 46 -50.38 16.41 1.23
CA GLY A 46 -49.73 15.43 0.34
C GLY A 46 -49.04 14.22 1.02
N GLN A 47 -49.22 14.04 2.32
CA GLN A 47 -48.34 13.15 3.12
C GLN A 47 -48.76 11.64 3.15
N MET A 48 -49.70 11.17 2.39
CA MET A 48 -50.09 9.72 2.36
C MET A 48 -49.61 8.93 1.13
N ALA A 49 -49.13 9.60 0.07
CA ALA A 49 -48.75 8.90 -1.18
C ALA A 49 -47.23 8.65 -1.31
N GLU A 50 -46.40 9.35 -0.52
CA GLU A 50 -44.93 9.19 -0.57
C GLU A 50 -44.40 8.00 0.25
N SER A 51 -45.08 7.63 1.37
CA SER A 51 -44.62 6.52 2.22
C SER A 51 -44.76 5.13 1.60
N GLU A 52 -45.73 4.97 0.66
CA GLU A 52 -45.90 3.71 -0.10
C GLU A 52 -44.98 3.61 -1.31
N LYS A 53 -44.63 4.73 -1.94
CA LYS A 53 -43.62 4.76 -3.02
C LYS A 53 -42.19 4.54 -2.51
N GLU A 54 -41.82 5.08 -1.34
CA GLU A 54 -40.53 4.80 -0.71
C GLU A 54 -40.39 3.35 -0.24
N LYS A 55 -41.48 2.66 0.15
CA LYS A 55 -41.45 1.25 0.51
C LYS A 55 -41.33 0.28 -0.67
N VAL A 56 -41.87 0.65 -1.82
CA VAL A 56 -41.80 -0.20 -3.04
C VAL A 56 -40.46 -0.10 -3.75
N GLN A 57 -39.68 1.02 -3.57
CA GLN A 57 -38.33 1.17 -4.13
C GLN A 57 -37.24 0.47 -3.33
N ARG A 58 -37.47 0.01 -2.09
CA ARG A 58 -36.46 -0.61 -1.23
C ARG A 58 -36.31 -2.13 -1.39
N GLU A 59 -37.17 -2.79 -2.14
CA GLU A 59 -37.09 -4.26 -2.33
C GLU A 59 -36.09 -4.69 -3.41
N ASP A 60 -35.56 -3.75 -4.23
CA ASP A 60 -34.56 -4.03 -5.28
C ASP A 60 -33.12 -3.52 -4.95
N GLU A 61 -32.87 -3.01 -3.73
CA GLU A 61 -31.55 -2.49 -3.33
C GLU A 61 -30.60 -3.63 -2.91
N VAL A 62 -29.72 -4.04 -3.80
CA VAL A 62 -28.73 -5.09 -3.53
C VAL A 62 -27.51 -4.49 -2.86
N SER A 63 -27.18 -4.95 -1.64
CA SER A 63 -25.89 -4.65 -1.02
C SER A 63 -24.84 -5.62 -1.51
N LEU A 64 -23.77 -5.10 -2.15
CA LEU A 64 -22.64 -5.88 -2.62
C LEU A 64 -21.56 -5.96 -1.56
N LYS A 65 -20.81 -7.06 -1.52
CA LYS A 65 -19.72 -7.27 -0.59
C LYS A 65 -18.38 -6.92 -1.25
N PHE A 66 -17.57 -6.08 -0.58
CA PHE A 66 -16.20 -5.81 -0.95
C PHE A 66 -15.26 -6.36 0.12
N SER A 67 -14.34 -7.26 -0.26
CA SER A 67 -13.39 -7.90 0.65
C SER A 67 -11.99 -7.35 0.43
N ILE A 68 -11.33 -6.95 1.53
CA ILE A 68 -9.95 -6.42 1.58
C ILE A 68 -9.20 -6.99 2.78
N TRP A 69 -7.90 -6.73 2.88
CA TRP A 69 -7.10 -7.03 4.08
C TRP A 69 -7.09 -5.87 5.09
N SER A 70 -6.75 -6.20 6.35
CA SER A 70 -6.93 -5.29 7.49
C SER A 70 -6.14 -3.98 7.42
N ASP A 71 -4.99 -3.97 6.74
CA ASP A 71 -4.12 -2.78 6.70
C ASP A 71 -4.73 -1.64 5.88
N GLU A 72 -5.69 -1.94 5.01
CA GLU A 72 -6.39 -0.96 4.19
C GLU A 72 -7.75 -0.51 4.74
N GLU A 73 -8.19 -1.09 5.86
CA GLU A 73 -9.53 -0.88 6.38
C GLU A 73 -9.88 0.60 6.59
N SER A 74 -8.94 1.41 7.10
CA SER A 74 -9.24 2.77 7.54
C SER A 74 -9.74 3.65 6.40
N TYR A 75 -8.96 3.76 5.33
CA TYR A 75 -9.26 4.63 4.20
C TYR A 75 -10.26 4.03 3.20
N VAL A 76 -10.29 2.70 3.05
CA VAL A 76 -11.33 2.04 2.23
C VAL A 76 -12.71 2.19 2.87
N ARG A 77 -12.79 2.14 4.18
CA ARG A 77 -14.06 2.38 4.90
C ARG A 77 -14.58 3.80 4.65
N ASP A 78 -13.72 4.80 4.63
CA ASP A 78 -14.10 6.17 4.32
C ASP A 78 -14.67 6.31 2.90
N VAL A 79 -14.10 5.58 1.91
CA VAL A 79 -14.63 5.55 0.54
C VAL A 79 -16.02 4.90 0.50
N ILE A 80 -16.20 3.77 1.18
CA ILE A 80 -17.47 3.05 1.24
C ILE A 80 -18.54 3.91 1.94
N GLU A 81 -18.21 4.54 3.06
CA GLU A 81 -19.13 5.45 3.76
C GLU A 81 -19.57 6.60 2.85
N ALA A 82 -18.65 7.20 2.06
CA ALA A 82 -18.98 8.25 1.10
C ALA A 82 -19.87 7.75 -0.03
N TYR A 83 -19.58 6.57 -0.60
CA TYR A 83 -20.39 5.98 -1.66
C TYR A 83 -21.79 5.61 -1.17
N ASN A 84 -21.90 4.95 -0.02
CA ASN A 84 -23.19 4.60 0.59
C ASN A 84 -24.03 5.83 0.94
N ALA A 85 -23.38 6.93 1.37
CA ALA A 85 -24.05 8.19 1.58
C ALA A 85 -24.60 8.80 0.28
N LEU A 86 -23.85 8.68 -0.83
CA LEU A 86 -24.30 9.11 -2.15
C LEU A 86 -25.51 8.30 -2.65
N LYS A 87 -25.50 6.99 -2.41
CA LYS A 87 -26.60 6.08 -2.79
C LYS A 87 -27.82 6.22 -1.88
N GLY A 88 -27.65 6.67 -0.64
CA GLY A 88 -28.71 6.78 0.36
C GLY A 88 -29.06 5.48 1.09
N TYR A 89 -28.36 4.39 0.79
CA TYR A 89 -28.48 3.09 1.45
C TYR A 89 -27.10 2.37 1.51
N GLU A 90 -27.03 1.22 2.17
CA GLU A 90 -25.81 0.40 2.24
C GLU A 90 -25.62 -0.39 0.94
N ALA A 91 -25.16 0.29 -0.13
CA ALA A 91 -24.89 -0.32 -1.42
C ALA A 91 -23.68 -1.25 -1.39
N ILE A 92 -22.67 -0.93 -0.54
CA ILE A 92 -21.46 -1.72 -0.36
C ILE A 92 -21.29 -2.03 1.12
N SER A 93 -21.10 -3.31 1.45
CA SER A 93 -20.66 -3.81 2.75
C SER A 93 -19.20 -4.23 2.70
N LEU A 94 -18.41 -3.89 3.72
CA LEU A 94 -16.98 -4.20 3.80
C LEU A 94 -16.75 -5.47 4.60
N GLU A 95 -16.03 -6.42 4.01
CA GLU A 95 -15.45 -7.57 4.67
C GLU A 95 -13.94 -7.37 4.82
N VAL A 96 -13.45 -7.43 6.06
CA VAL A 96 -12.03 -7.24 6.36
C VAL A 96 -11.40 -8.57 6.75
N VAL A 97 -10.45 -9.03 5.95
CA VAL A 97 -9.66 -10.24 6.21
C VAL A 97 -8.40 -9.84 6.97
N PRO A 98 -8.08 -10.48 8.13
CA PRO A 98 -6.83 -10.20 8.81
C PRO A 98 -5.62 -10.35 7.90
N ASN A 99 -4.67 -9.42 7.96
CA ASN A 99 -3.50 -9.42 7.07
C ASN A 99 -2.73 -10.74 7.10
N SER A 100 -2.55 -11.33 8.29
CA SER A 100 -1.90 -12.63 8.50
C SER A 100 -2.65 -13.83 7.90
N GLN A 101 -3.90 -13.68 7.49
CA GLN A 101 -4.74 -14.73 6.92
C GLN A 101 -5.09 -14.46 5.44
N HIS A 102 -4.65 -13.31 4.92
CA HIS A 102 -5.06 -12.89 3.58
C HIS A 102 -4.56 -13.84 2.49
N GLU A 103 -3.33 -14.32 2.59
CA GLU A 103 -2.77 -15.26 1.63
C GLU A 103 -3.52 -16.59 1.64
N ASP A 104 -3.78 -17.16 2.82
CA ASP A 104 -4.60 -18.36 2.96
C ASP A 104 -6.01 -18.14 2.40
N TRP A 105 -6.60 -16.98 2.66
CA TRP A 105 -7.92 -16.62 2.16
C TRP A 105 -7.94 -16.54 0.64
N VAL A 106 -6.92 -15.93 0.02
CA VAL A 106 -6.77 -15.84 -1.45
C VAL A 106 -6.63 -17.22 -2.07
N ASN A 107 -5.76 -18.07 -1.51
CA ASN A 107 -5.47 -19.41 -2.02
C ASN A 107 -6.68 -20.34 -1.92
N HIS A 108 -7.48 -20.18 -0.87
CA HIS A 108 -8.67 -21.01 -0.62
C HIS A 108 -9.99 -20.32 -0.98
N TYR A 109 -9.93 -19.14 -1.66
CA TYR A 109 -11.11 -18.44 -2.11
C TYR A 109 -11.96 -19.32 -3.03
N ASN A 110 -13.19 -19.54 -2.62
CA ASN A 110 -14.20 -20.33 -3.34
C ASN A 110 -15.60 -19.77 -3.05
N ASP A 111 -16.66 -20.46 -3.48
CA ASP A 111 -18.03 -20.01 -3.28
C ASP A 111 -18.43 -19.79 -1.81
N ALA A 112 -17.73 -20.43 -0.85
CA ALA A 112 -17.99 -20.23 0.57
C ALA A 112 -17.49 -18.86 1.08
N TYR A 113 -16.52 -18.28 0.40
CA TYR A 113 -16.01 -16.92 0.65
C TYR A 113 -16.50 -15.93 -0.40
N ALA A 114 -17.60 -16.22 -1.08
CA ALA A 114 -18.10 -15.41 -2.18
C ALA A 114 -18.20 -13.93 -1.79
N THR A 115 -17.50 -13.10 -2.53
CA THR A 115 -17.55 -11.65 -2.47
C THR A 115 -17.85 -11.13 -3.87
N ASP A 116 -18.49 -9.97 -3.98
CA ASP A 116 -18.83 -9.38 -5.27
C ASP A 116 -17.63 -8.62 -5.87
N ILE A 117 -16.87 -7.98 -4.98
CA ILE A 117 -15.67 -7.17 -5.30
C ILE A 117 -14.54 -7.61 -4.40
N ILE A 118 -13.32 -7.70 -4.94
CA ILE A 118 -12.15 -8.17 -4.21
C ILE A 118 -10.98 -7.20 -4.36
N GLY A 119 -10.32 -6.90 -3.24
CA GLY A 119 -9.02 -6.21 -3.21
C GLY A 119 -7.89 -7.17 -3.60
N ILE A 120 -6.93 -6.69 -4.38
CA ILE A 120 -5.83 -7.47 -4.96
C ILE A 120 -4.52 -6.74 -4.66
N ARG A 121 -3.57 -7.43 -4.02
CA ARG A 121 -2.34 -6.79 -3.51
C ARG A 121 -1.31 -6.41 -4.56
N GLY A 122 -1.30 -7.07 -5.70
CA GLY A 122 -0.29 -6.84 -6.71
C GLY A 122 -0.48 -7.72 -7.94
N ASN A 123 0.49 -7.68 -8.84
CA ASN A 123 0.41 -8.29 -10.16
C ASN A 123 0.32 -9.82 -10.12
N SER A 124 1.08 -10.47 -9.25
CA SER A 124 1.09 -11.93 -9.12
C SER A 124 -0.29 -12.45 -8.72
N GLN A 125 -0.90 -11.82 -7.71
CA GLN A 125 -2.25 -12.17 -7.26
C GLN A 125 -3.32 -11.88 -8.33
N LEU A 126 -3.18 -10.76 -9.06
CA LEU A 126 -4.07 -10.42 -10.17
C LEU A 126 -4.01 -11.51 -11.26
N LEU A 127 -2.81 -11.93 -11.63
CA LEU A 127 -2.58 -12.98 -12.63
C LEU A 127 -3.13 -14.33 -12.16
N GLN A 128 -2.92 -14.68 -10.89
CA GLN A 128 -3.47 -15.89 -10.27
C GLN A 128 -5.00 -15.93 -10.38
N PHE A 129 -5.69 -14.87 -9.96
CA PHE A 129 -7.14 -14.80 -10.05
C PHE A 129 -7.67 -14.85 -11.47
N GLN A 130 -6.97 -14.22 -12.41
CA GLN A 130 -7.33 -14.23 -13.82
C GLN A 130 -7.21 -15.63 -14.42
N LYS A 131 -6.08 -16.35 -14.20
CA LYS A 131 -5.90 -17.73 -14.66
C LYS A 131 -6.94 -18.68 -14.07
N GLN A 132 -7.30 -18.50 -12.82
CA GLN A 132 -8.34 -19.26 -12.14
C GLN A 132 -9.76 -18.85 -12.56
N LYS A 133 -9.90 -17.87 -13.48
CA LYS A 133 -11.18 -17.35 -13.96
C LYS A 133 -12.08 -16.82 -12.83
N LYS A 134 -11.47 -16.28 -11.79
CA LYS A 134 -12.17 -15.72 -10.62
C LYS A 134 -12.60 -14.26 -10.79
N LEU A 135 -12.13 -13.60 -11.84
CA LEU A 135 -12.44 -12.20 -12.14
C LEU A 135 -13.23 -12.07 -13.45
N LEU A 136 -14.06 -11.05 -13.51
CA LEU A 136 -14.72 -10.62 -14.74
C LEU A 136 -13.79 -9.68 -15.53
N GLY A 137 -13.87 -9.76 -16.88
CA GLY A 137 -13.23 -8.79 -17.76
C GLY A 137 -13.93 -7.43 -17.69
N LEU A 138 -13.15 -6.36 -17.52
CA LEU A 138 -13.64 -5.00 -17.31
C LEU A 138 -13.62 -4.13 -18.55
N SER A 139 -12.97 -4.54 -19.65
CA SER A 139 -12.75 -3.70 -20.84
C SER A 139 -14.07 -3.20 -21.46
N ARG A 140 -15.14 -4.01 -21.43
CA ARG A 140 -16.48 -3.60 -21.86
C ARG A 140 -17.01 -2.44 -21.00
N PHE A 141 -16.97 -2.60 -19.69
CA PHE A 141 -17.44 -1.59 -18.73
C PHE A 141 -16.64 -0.28 -18.83
N ILE A 142 -15.30 -0.38 -18.94
CA ILE A 142 -14.41 0.77 -19.13
C ILE A 142 -14.80 1.55 -20.39
N LYS A 143 -15.05 0.85 -21.49
CA LYS A 143 -15.43 1.47 -22.76
C LYS A 143 -16.82 2.13 -22.70
N GLU A 144 -17.80 1.46 -22.10
CA GLU A 144 -19.19 1.95 -22.00
C GLU A 144 -19.31 3.15 -21.05
N SER A 145 -18.51 3.20 -20.01
CA SER A 145 -18.49 4.28 -19.01
C SER A 145 -17.66 5.50 -19.41
N ASN A 146 -16.84 5.40 -20.47
CA ASN A 146 -15.83 6.41 -20.86
C ASN A 146 -14.83 6.72 -19.75
N LEU A 147 -14.46 5.74 -18.91
CA LEU A 147 -13.45 5.91 -17.88
C LEU A 147 -12.10 6.24 -18.53
N ASP A 148 -11.50 7.37 -18.12
CA ASP A 148 -10.20 7.78 -18.63
C ASP A 148 -9.07 7.05 -17.90
N ILE A 149 -8.61 5.94 -18.48
CA ILE A 149 -7.55 5.11 -17.92
C ILE A 149 -6.15 5.77 -17.97
N ARG A 150 -5.98 6.88 -18.68
CA ARG A 150 -4.68 7.60 -18.77
C ARG A 150 -4.24 8.17 -17.42
N ASN A 151 -5.21 8.47 -16.54
CA ASN A 151 -4.94 8.96 -15.19
C ASN A 151 -4.39 7.89 -14.22
N TYR A 152 -4.28 6.62 -14.66
CA TYR A 152 -3.58 5.58 -13.89
C TYR A 152 -2.08 5.49 -14.23
N GLY A 153 -1.57 6.36 -15.13
CA GLY A 153 -0.17 6.34 -15.56
C GLY A 153 0.16 5.21 -16.54
N THR A 154 1.44 5.05 -16.83
CA THR A 154 1.91 4.14 -17.88
C THR A 154 1.84 2.67 -17.50
N MET A 155 2.06 2.34 -16.22
CA MET A 155 2.06 0.97 -15.73
C MET A 155 0.72 0.23 -15.90
N ILE A 156 -0.41 0.96 -16.09
CA ILE A 156 -1.73 0.34 -16.34
C ILE A 156 -1.72 -0.56 -17.59
N ASN A 157 -0.86 -0.28 -18.56
CA ASN A 157 -0.77 -1.06 -19.78
C ASN A 157 -0.05 -2.41 -19.57
N GLU A 158 0.74 -2.52 -18.53
CA GLU A 158 1.52 -3.73 -18.19
C GLU A 158 0.67 -4.79 -17.50
N ILE A 159 -0.48 -4.40 -16.94
CA ILE A 159 -1.37 -5.28 -16.17
C ILE A 159 -2.52 -5.88 -16.99
N THR A 160 -2.54 -5.66 -18.31
CA THR A 160 -3.54 -6.29 -19.18
C THR A 160 -3.14 -7.73 -19.52
N CYS A 161 -4.12 -8.61 -19.60
CA CYS A 161 -3.89 -9.94 -20.12
C CYS A 161 -4.67 -10.12 -21.44
N ASN A 162 -3.94 -10.38 -22.53
CA ASN A 162 -4.50 -10.45 -23.89
C ASN A 162 -5.34 -9.21 -24.26
N GLY A 163 -4.97 -8.03 -23.75
CA GLY A 163 -5.67 -6.77 -23.98
C GLY A 163 -6.97 -6.58 -23.18
N GLU A 164 -7.24 -7.46 -22.21
CA GLU A 164 -8.37 -7.37 -21.28
C GLU A 164 -7.88 -6.85 -19.92
N TYR A 165 -8.63 -5.92 -19.32
CA TYR A 165 -8.47 -5.48 -17.94
C TYR A 165 -9.34 -6.34 -17.03
N TYR A 166 -8.79 -6.84 -15.92
CA TYR A 166 -9.52 -7.63 -14.93
C TYR A 166 -9.69 -6.92 -13.58
N ALA A 167 -8.99 -5.81 -13.39
CA ALA A 167 -9.09 -4.98 -12.20
C ALA A 167 -8.74 -3.53 -12.53
N LEU A 168 -9.06 -2.59 -11.62
CA LEU A 168 -8.65 -1.21 -11.69
C LEU A 168 -7.72 -0.88 -10.52
N PRO A 169 -6.68 -0.04 -10.71
CA PRO A 169 -5.80 0.39 -9.63
C PRO A 169 -6.55 1.20 -8.56
N THR A 170 -6.47 0.78 -7.31
CA THR A 170 -6.98 1.51 -6.15
C THR A 170 -5.94 2.46 -5.60
N ARG A 171 -4.71 1.98 -5.48
CA ARG A 171 -3.56 2.76 -5.02
C ARG A 171 -2.30 2.40 -5.80
N SER A 172 -1.32 3.28 -5.68
CA SER A 172 0.01 3.12 -6.23
C SER A 172 1.03 3.25 -5.11
N THR A 173 2.05 2.42 -5.09
CA THR A 173 3.15 2.53 -4.14
C THR A 173 4.35 3.23 -4.77
N CYS A 174 5.18 3.84 -3.94
CA CYS A 174 6.47 4.41 -4.32
C CYS A 174 7.40 4.41 -3.12
N TRP A 175 8.62 3.95 -3.31
CA TRP A 175 9.62 3.89 -2.25
C TRP A 175 10.46 5.16 -2.21
N ALA A 176 10.88 5.56 -0.99
CA ALA A 176 11.71 6.72 -0.75
C ALA A 176 12.58 6.56 0.49
N LEU A 177 13.42 7.54 0.74
CA LEU A 177 14.23 7.65 1.95
C LEU A 177 13.59 8.68 2.89
N TYR A 178 13.03 8.23 4.01
CA TYR A 178 12.56 9.10 5.08
C TYR A 178 13.72 9.46 6.01
N TYR A 179 13.76 10.69 6.52
CA TYR A 179 14.79 11.11 7.45
C TYR A 179 14.26 12.00 8.56
N ASN A 180 14.92 11.94 9.72
CA ASN A 180 14.58 12.74 10.90
C ASN A 180 15.32 14.08 10.84
N ARG A 181 14.63 15.17 10.49
CA ARG A 181 15.19 16.52 10.33
C ARG A 181 15.94 16.99 11.57
N LYS A 182 15.39 16.72 12.76
CA LYS A 182 16.00 17.11 14.03
C LYS A 182 17.38 16.49 14.22
N LEU A 183 17.54 15.18 13.93
CA LEU A 183 18.84 14.52 14.04
C LEU A 183 19.88 15.08 13.07
N PHE A 184 19.48 15.41 11.84
CA PHE A 184 20.37 16.07 10.87
C PHE A 184 20.79 17.46 11.34
N GLN A 185 19.87 18.27 11.83
CA GLN A 185 20.14 19.58 12.37
C GLN A 185 21.08 19.55 13.59
N GLU A 186 20.81 18.66 14.57
CA GLU A 186 21.61 18.52 15.78
C GLU A 186 23.06 18.11 15.48
N ARG A 187 23.28 17.37 14.39
CA ARG A 187 24.64 16.92 13.97
C ARG A 187 25.29 17.89 13.00
N GLY A 188 24.60 18.90 12.51
CA GLY A 188 25.10 19.81 11.48
C GLY A 188 25.42 19.10 10.16
N VAL A 189 24.71 18.03 9.86
CA VAL A 189 24.78 17.29 8.59
C VAL A 189 23.70 17.82 7.67
N PRO A 190 24.01 18.16 6.39
CA PRO A 190 22.97 18.54 5.43
C PRO A 190 21.91 17.44 5.27
N GLU A 191 20.66 17.87 5.03
CA GLU A 191 19.57 16.94 4.72
C GLU A 191 19.91 16.13 3.47
N PRO A 192 19.44 14.86 3.37
CA PRO A 192 19.78 14.01 2.25
C PRO A 192 19.13 14.50 0.97
N GLU A 193 19.89 14.44 -0.12
CA GLU A 193 19.46 14.65 -1.49
C GLU A 193 19.56 13.33 -2.27
N GLN A 194 19.48 13.36 -3.60
CA GLN A 194 19.74 12.19 -4.43
C GLN A 194 21.16 11.68 -4.21
N MET A 195 21.31 10.39 -4.00
CA MET A 195 22.61 9.74 -3.72
C MET A 195 22.63 8.31 -4.25
N THR A 196 23.81 7.73 -4.30
CA THR A 196 24.02 6.30 -4.52
C THR A 196 23.82 5.50 -3.23
N TRP A 197 23.69 4.17 -3.34
CA TRP A 197 23.61 3.30 -2.17
C TRP A 197 24.89 3.33 -1.33
N GLU A 198 26.05 3.51 -1.96
CA GLU A 198 27.33 3.71 -1.26
C GLU A 198 27.32 5.00 -0.44
N GLU A 199 26.92 6.10 -1.04
CA GLU A 199 26.84 7.41 -0.35
C GLU A 199 25.80 7.36 0.79
N TYR A 200 24.72 6.58 0.64
CA TYR A 200 23.75 6.32 1.72
C TYR A 200 24.39 5.61 2.92
N ILE A 201 25.24 4.59 2.68
CA ILE A 201 25.98 3.92 3.77
C ILE A 201 26.91 4.91 4.47
N GLU A 202 27.68 5.69 3.71
CA GLU A 202 28.61 6.71 4.27
C GLU A 202 27.83 7.77 5.08
N LEU A 203 26.67 8.20 4.60
CA LEU A 203 25.81 9.13 5.33
C LEU A 203 25.25 8.48 6.60
N ALA A 204 24.85 7.23 6.55
CA ALA A 204 24.40 6.48 7.72
C ALA A 204 25.52 6.33 8.77
N GLU A 205 26.77 6.08 8.36
CA GLU A 205 27.91 6.06 9.27
C GLU A 205 28.09 7.40 9.99
N ARG A 206 28.00 8.52 9.28
CA ARG A 206 28.07 9.86 9.84
C ARG A 206 26.95 10.18 10.81
N MET A 207 25.77 9.63 10.57
CA MET A 207 24.58 9.83 11.40
C MET A 207 24.50 8.87 12.59
N THR A 208 25.38 7.88 12.68
CA THR A 208 25.37 6.87 13.75
C THR A 208 26.05 7.38 15.01
N GLU A 209 25.43 7.14 16.16
CA GLU A 209 26.06 7.35 17.47
C GLU A 209 25.74 6.17 18.41
N LYS A 210 26.68 5.24 18.49
CA LYS A 210 26.53 3.99 19.26
C LYS A 210 26.33 4.23 20.78
N ARG A 211 26.79 5.34 21.32
CA ARG A 211 26.71 5.66 22.77
C ARG A 211 25.29 6.01 23.19
N THR A 212 24.52 6.59 22.29
CA THR A 212 23.13 7.01 22.50
C THR A 212 22.14 6.11 21.80
N GLU A 213 22.60 4.98 21.22
CA GLU A 213 21.81 4.04 20.43
C GLU A 213 21.05 4.72 19.27
N ILE A 214 21.70 5.72 18.62
CA ILE A 214 21.20 6.32 17.38
C ILE A 214 21.87 5.62 16.20
N TRP A 215 21.05 5.08 15.31
CA TRP A 215 21.45 4.40 14.09
C TRP A 215 21.24 5.32 12.90
N GLY A 216 22.22 5.39 12.01
CA GLY A 216 22.17 6.27 10.84
C GLY A 216 21.12 5.83 9.82
N GLY A 217 20.91 4.52 9.67
CA GLY A 217 20.00 3.99 8.69
C GLY A 217 19.16 2.80 9.16
N TYR A 218 18.12 2.53 8.40
CA TYR A 218 17.34 1.30 8.44
C TYR A 218 17.05 0.87 7.00
N TYR A 219 17.25 -0.43 6.73
CA TYR A 219 16.84 -1.08 5.48
C TYR A 219 15.83 -2.18 5.78
N PRO A 220 14.75 -2.32 5.00
CA PRO A 220 13.68 -3.29 5.28
C PRO A 220 14.13 -4.74 5.04
N PRO A 221 13.89 -5.68 6.00
CA PRO A 221 14.35 -7.06 5.91
C PRO A 221 13.38 -7.98 5.13
N TRP A 222 12.64 -7.46 4.18
CA TRP A 222 11.69 -8.23 3.36
C TRP A 222 11.83 -7.97 1.85
N ILE A 223 12.65 -7.03 1.45
CA ILE A 223 13.00 -6.77 0.05
C ILE A 223 14.50 -6.49 -0.06
N TYR A 224 15.24 -7.42 -0.62
CA TYR A 224 16.70 -7.37 -0.64
C TYR A 224 17.28 -6.94 -1.98
N ASN A 225 16.46 -6.87 -3.03
CA ASN A 225 16.86 -6.64 -4.40
C ASN A 225 16.37 -5.31 -5.00
N ILE A 226 16.11 -4.29 -4.16
CA ILE A 226 15.73 -2.95 -4.64
C ILE A 226 16.72 -2.43 -5.71
N PRO A 227 18.05 -2.50 -5.50
CA PRO A 227 19.02 -2.03 -6.49
C PRO A 227 18.93 -2.75 -7.84
N ALA A 228 18.67 -4.06 -7.85
CA ALA A 228 18.47 -4.82 -9.08
C ALA A 228 17.19 -4.39 -9.81
N ILE A 229 16.08 -4.22 -9.07
CA ILE A 229 14.82 -3.76 -9.64
C ILE A 229 14.95 -2.36 -10.23
N GLN A 230 15.68 -1.44 -9.59
CA GLN A 230 15.97 -0.10 -10.12
C GLN A 230 16.72 -0.13 -11.45
N GLN A 231 17.51 -1.18 -11.69
CA GLN A 231 18.19 -1.46 -12.95
C GLN A 231 17.32 -2.20 -13.97
N GLY A 232 16.10 -2.64 -13.57
CA GLY A 232 15.16 -3.38 -14.42
C GLY A 232 15.37 -4.90 -14.41
N TYR A 233 16.10 -5.43 -13.40
CA TYR A 233 16.34 -6.87 -13.25
C TYR A 233 15.47 -7.50 -12.17
N TYR A 234 14.98 -8.68 -12.46
CA TYR A 234 14.08 -9.45 -11.61
C TYR A 234 14.61 -10.87 -11.34
N LEU A 235 14.07 -11.52 -10.31
CA LEU A 235 14.44 -12.88 -9.93
C LEU A 235 14.17 -13.93 -11.03
N LEU A 236 13.37 -13.59 -12.02
CA LEU A 236 13.03 -14.45 -13.16
C LEU A 236 14.00 -14.31 -14.35
N ASP A 237 14.87 -13.30 -14.37
CA ASP A 237 15.76 -13.02 -15.49
C ASP A 237 16.92 -14.03 -15.55
N ASP A 238 17.45 -14.26 -16.75
CA ASP A 238 18.60 -15.17 -16.92
C ASP A 238 19.87 -14.58 -16.30
N GLU A 239 20.01 -13.26 -16.32
CA GLU A 239 21.11 -12.51 -15.72
C GLU A 239 20.75 -12.11 -14.27
N LEU A 240 21.40 -12.72 -13.29
CA LEU A 240 21.14 -12.46 -11.86
C LEU A 240 22.26 -11.66 -11.18
N GLU A 241 23.28 -11.22 -11.92
CA GLU A 241 24.38 -10.46 -11.33
C GLU A 241 23.92 -9.24 -10.54
N PRO A 242 22.98 -8.38 -11.04
CA PRO A 242 22.47 -7.25 -10.25
C PRO A 242 21.73 -7.67 -8.97
N THR A 243 21.14 -8.85 -8.94
CA THR A 243 20.50 -9.45 -7.76
C THR A 243 21.56 -9.83 -6.70
N TRP A 244 22.66 -10.41 -7.13
CA TRP A 244 23.77 -10.77 -6.23
C TRP A 244 24.48 -9.55 -5.68
N GLU A 245 24.74 -8.55 -6.53
CA GLU A 245 25.26 -7.24 -6.10
C GLU A 245 24.34 -6.58 -5.04
N SER A 246 23.03 -6.76 -5.17
CA SER A 246 22.07 -6.28 -4.17
C SER A 246 22.22 -7.00 -2.83
N LEU A 247 22.49 -8.31 -2.80
CA LEU A 247 22.75 -9.05 -1.57
C LEU A 247 24.10 -8.66 -0.93
N GLU A 248 25.15 -8.46 -1.75
CA GLU A 248 26.43 -7.94 -1.25
C GLU A 248 26.27 -6.55 -0.60
N LEU A 249 25.47 -5.69 -1.22
CA LEU A 249 25.13 -4.38 -0.64
C LEU A 249 24.43 -4.54 0.71
N MET A 250 23.49 -5.48 0.85
CA MET A 250 22.82 -5.76 2.11
C MET A 250 23.79 -6.23 3.18
N GLN A 251 24.72 -7.15 2.84
CA GLN A 251 25.79 -7.56 3.76
C GLN A 251 26.63 -6.36 4.21
N LYS A 252 27.01 -5.49 3.27
CA LYS A 252 27.78 -4.28 3.56
C LYS A 252 27.01 -3.31 4.47
N ILE A 253 25.71 -3.08 4.20
CA ILE A 253 24.82 -2.26 5.02
C ILE A 253 24.84 -2.74 6.48
N TYR A 254 24.55 -4.01 6.72
CA TYR A 254 24.47 -4.53 8.08
C TYR A 254 25.84 -4.71 8.76
N ALA A 255 26.89 -5.03 8.00
CA ALA A 255 28.26 -5.13 8.51
C ALA A 255 28.86 -3.78 8.89
N SER A 256 28.45 -2.67 8.29
CA SER A 256 28.92 -1.31 8.62
C SER A 256 28.66 -0.93 10.08
N GLY A 257 27.62 -1.52 10.69
CA GLY A 257 27.16 -1.21 12.02
C GLY A 257 26.59 0.21 12.15
N SER A 258 26.24 0.82 11.03
CA SER A 258 25.56 2.12 10.94
C SER A 258 24.05 1.99 10.83
N HIS A 259 23.57 0.80 10.52
CA HIS A 259 22.14 0.51 10.38
C HIS A 259 21.58 -0.18 11.61
N PHE A 260 20.28 -0.01 11.81
CA PHE A 260 19.57 -0.71 12.87
C PHE A 260 19.81 -2.22 12.76
N PRO A 261 20.23 -2.90 13.84
CA PRO A 261 20.79 -4.26 13.76
C PRO A 261 19.83 -5.28 13.15
N TYR A 262 20.31 -6.10 12.23
CA TYR A 262 19.52 -7.14 11.58
C TYR A 262 18.83 -8.08 12.58
N ASP A 263 19.51 -8.50 13.63
CA ASP A 263 18.94 -9.33 14.71
C ASP A 263 17.76 -8.70 15.44
N ARG A 264 17.63 -7.37 15.38
CA ARG A 264 16.50 -6.66 15.97
C ARG A 264 15.32 -6.52 15.02
N VAL A 265 15.51 -6.69 13.71
CA VAL A 265 14.49 -6.44 12.68
C VAL A 265 13.97 -7.69 11.99
N LYS A 266 14.79 -8.73 11.86
CA LYS A 266 14.50 -9.94 11.05
C LYS A 266 13.18 -10.64 11.41
N ASP A 267 12.77 -10.58 12.67
CA ASP A 267 11.57 -11.22 13.19
C ASP A 267 10.46 -10.21 13.53
N ARG A 268 10.64 -8.93 13.18
CA ARG A 268 9.66 -7.88 13.43
C ARG A 268 8.79 -7.66 12.19
N GLY A 269 7.48 -7.64 12.40
CA GLY A 269 6.53 -7.31 11.34
C GLY A 269 6.32 -5.80 11.15
N ASP A 270 6.95 -4.96 11.99
CA ASP A 270 6.95 -3.51 11.87
C ASP A 270 8.27 -3.03 11.23
N PHE A 271 8.25 -2.02 10.40
CA PHE A 271 9.46 -1.44 9.79
C PHE A 271 10.19 -0.48 10.72
N CYS A 272 10.27 -0.82 12.01
CA CYS A 272 10.92 -0.01 13.05
C CYS A 272 10.40 1.43 13.15
N ARG A 273 9.13 1.66 12.81
CA ARG A 273 8.47 2.97 12.90
C ARG A 273 8.61 3.59 14.29
N GLU A 274 8.31 2.83 15.34
CA GLU A 274 8.45 3.32 16.71
C GLU A 274 9.90 3.74 17.07
N ASP A 275 10.91 3.09 16.50
CA ASP A 275 12.32 3.45 16.72
C ASP A 275 12.69 4.75 16.00
N PHE A 276 12.14 4.97 14.81
CA PHE A 276 12.27 6.25 14.11
C PHE A 276 11.57 7.38 14.88
N GLU A 277 10.35 7.17 15.36
CA GLU A 277 9.56 8.12 16.15
C GLU A 277 10.28 8.51 17.45
N LYS A 278 10.94 7.56 18.09
CA LYS A 278 11.77 7.81 19.30
C LYS A 278 13.09 8.53 19.01
N GLY A 279 13.43 8.74 17.73
CA GLY A 279 14.71 9.33 17.32
C GLY A 279 15.90 8.38 17.39
N ASN A 280 15.67 7.07 17.39
CA ASN A 280 16.75 6.07 17.39
C ASN A 280 17.25 5.75 15.97
N ILE A 281 16.53 6.15 14.93
CA ILE A 281 16.87 5.94 13.53
C ILE A 281 16.86 7.28 12.80
N ALA A 282 17.96 7.63 12.13
CA ALA A 282 18.10 8.90 11.42
C ALA A 282 17.49 8.85 10.00
N MET A 283 17.65 7.73 9.30
CA MET A 283 17.11 7.52 7.94
C MET A 283 16.44 6.16 7.86
N LEU A 284 15.32 6.09 7.13
CA LEU A 284 14.51 4.88 6.98
C LEU A 284 14.07 4.71 5.54
N VAL A 285 14.50 3.63 4.89
CA VAL A 285 14.02 3.22 3.56
C VAL A 285 12.63 2.61 3.72
N CYS A 286 11.61 3.22 3.13
CA CYS A 286 10.23 2.75 3.21
C CYS A 286 9.41 3.25 2.03
N GLY A 287 8.25 2.65 1.82
CA GLY A 287 7.27 3.14 0.87
C GLY A 287 6.41 4.29 1.41
N GLU A 288 5.60 4.87 0.55
CA GLU A 288 4.75 6.04 0.83
C GLU A 288 3.76 5.83 1.99
N TRP A 289 3.41 4.58 2.28
CA TRP A 289 2.48 4.26 3.38
C TRP A 289 2.97 4.71 4.77
N LEU A 290 4.27 4.97 4.93
CA LEU A 290 4.81 5.48 6.18
C LEU A 290 4.25 6.89 6.48
N ALA A 291 4.02 7.71 5.46
CA ALA A 291 3.40 9.03 5.63
C ALA A 291 1.99 8.91 6.23
N ASN A 292 1.14 8.00 5.72
CA ASN A 292 -0.18 7.74 6.30
C ASN A 292 -0.09 7.28 7.75
N MET A 293 0.86 6.40 8.06
CA MET A 293 1.05 5.90 9.43
C MET A 293 1.47 7.01 10.39
N PHE A 294 2.31 7.94 9.97
CA PHE A 294 2.65 9.11 10.78
C PHE A 294 1.44 10.03 11.00
N LEU A 295 0.59 10.22 9.99
CA LEU A 295 -0.67 10.98 10.15
C LEU A 295 -1.62 10.30 11.15
N GLU A 296 -1.73 8.97 11.10
CA GLU A 296 -2.53 8.20 12.05
C GLU A 296 -1.99 8.32 13.48
N ASP A 297 -0.68 8.21 13.66
CA ASP A 297 -0.03 8.33 14.98
C ASP A 297 -0.19 9.74 15.55
N GLN A 298 -0.01 10.78 14.74
CA GLN A 298 -0.27 12.17 15.15
C GLN A 298 -1.73 12.39 15.55
N ALA A 299 -2.68 11.83 14.81
CA ALA A 299 -4.10 11.90 15.15
C ALA A 299 -4.44 11.17 16.46
N GLU A 300 -3.65 10.16 16.84
CA GLU A 300 -3.73 9.45 18.11
C GLU A 300 -2.99 10.16 19.25
N GLY A 301 -2.25 11.22 18.94
CA GLY A 301 -1.47 12.01 19.91
C GLY A 301 -0.11 11.35 20.24
N ILE A 302 0.38 10.47 19.36
CA ILE A 302 1.76 9.96 19.40
C ILE A 302 2.65 11.05 18.81
N GLU A 303 3.78 11.31 19.48
CA GLU A 303 4.76 12.27 19.00
C GLU A 303 5.54 11.68 17.84
N VAL A 304 5.39 12.28 16.67
CA VAL A 304 6.18 11.97 15.46
C VAL A 304 7.20 13.10 15.29
N PRO A 305 8.51 12.80 15.15
CA PRO A 305 9.51 13.84 14.94
C PRO A 305 9.25 14.61 13.65
N GLU A 306 9.85 15.77 13.50
CA GLU A 306 9.86 16.46 12.22
C GLU A 306 10.68 15.64 11.22
N TRP A 307 10.05 15.20 10.15
CA TRP A 307 10.60 14.31 9.13
C TRP A 307 10.60 14.95 7.75
N GLY A 308 11.44 14.44 6.89
CA GLY A 308 11.49 14.78 5.48
C GLY A 308 11.57 13.53 4.62
N ILE A 309 11.47 13.71 3.31
CA ILE A 309 11.54 12.66 2.29
C ILE A 309 12.61 13.07 1.28
N ALA A 310 13.51 12.14 0.98
CA ALA A 310 14.50 12.26 -0.09
C ALA A 310 14.32 11.17 -1.13
N PRO A 311 14.85 11.31 -2.36
CA PRO A 311 14.84 10.25 -3.34
C PRO A 311 15.43 8.95 -2.79
N LEU A 312 14.85 7.82 -3.22
CA LEU A 312 15.46 6.53 -2.94
C LEU A 312 16.90 6.51 -3.48
N PRO A 313 17.89 6.04 -2.71
CA PRO A 313 19.24 5.84 -3.25
C PRO A 313 19.22 4.97 -4.50
N VAL A 314 20.13 5.16 -5.44
CA VAL A 314 20.19 4.42 -6.70
C VAL A 314 21.54 3.74 -6.89
N PRO A 315 21.64 2.64 -7.63
CA PRO A 315 22.91 2.10 -8.09
C PRO A 315 23.67 3.10 -8.98
N ASP A 316 24.99 2.95 -9.06
CA ASP A 316 25.80 3.73 -9.99
C ASP A 316 25.31 3.55 -11.44
N GLY A 317 25.16 4.68 -12.15
CA GLY A 317 24.73 4.70 -13.55
C GLY A 317 23.21 4.61 -13.74
N VAL A 318 22.43 4.42 -12.68
CA VAL A 318 20.97 4.51 -12.73
C VAL A 318 20.55 5.98 -12.66
N GLU A 319 19.52 6.34 -13.43
CA GLU A 319 18.99 7.70 -13.49
C GLU A 319 18.51 8.18 -12.10
N ALA A 320 18.89 9.41 -11.75
CA ALA A 320 18.43 10.05 -10.51
C ALA A 320 16.89 10.08 -10.46
N GLY A 321 16.33 9.89 -9.25
CA GLY A 321 14.88 9.82 -9.04
C GLY A 321 14.25 8.48 -9.44
N THR A 322 15.06 7.46 -9.81
CA THR A 322 14.53 6.12 -10.05
C THR A 322 14.13 5.46 -8.72
N SER A 323 12.86 5.12 -8.60
CA SER A 323 12.29 4.40 -7.48
C SER A 323 11.60 3.12 -7.96
N ILE A 324 11.10 2.33 -7.04
CA ILE A 324 10.28 1.15 -7.30
C ILE A 324 8.88 1.34 -6.77
N GLY A 325 7.92 0.61 -7.32
CA GLY A 325 6.54 0.62 -6.84
C GLY A 325 5.65 -0.31 -7.63
N MET A 326 4.43 -0.50 -7.15
CA MET A 326 3.43 -1.32 -7.80
C MET A 326 2.04 -0.72 -7.60
N TYR A 327 1.05 -1.27 -8.30
CA TYR A 327 -0.36 -1.03 -8.01
C TYR A 327 -0.92 -2.09 -7.06
N GLN A 328 -1.89 -1.65 -6.27
CA GLN A 328 -2.91 -2.51 -5.70
C GLN A 328 -4.22 -2.27 -6.45
N PHE A 329 -5.09 -3.25 -6.47
CA PHE A 329 -6.25 -3.24 -7.35
C PHE A 329 -7.53 -3.60 -6.63
N ALA A 330 -8.67 -3.30 -7.28
CA ALA A 330 -9.94 -3.93 -7.01
C ALA A 330 -10.52 -4.52 -8.30
N GLY A 331 -11.06 -5.73 -8.21
CA GLY A 331 -11.66 -6.46 -9.31
C GLY A 331 -13.07 -6.95 -8.98
N ILE A 332 -13.88 -7.16 -10.02
CA ILE A 332 -15.21 -7.77 -9.89
C ILE A 332 -15.06 -9.28 -10.01
N THR A 333 -15.59 -10.02 -9.07
CA THR A 333 -15.50 -11.49 -9.09
C THR A 333 -16.45 -12.12 -10.13
N SER A 334 -16.09 -13.31 -10.61
CA SER A 334 -16.95 -14.04 -11.56
C SER A 334 -18.28 -14.52 -10.98
N VAL A 335 -18.44 -14.45 -9.65
CA VAL A 335 -19.68 -14.80 -8.93
C VAL A 335 -20.45 -13.56 -8.45
N CYS A 336 -20.06 -12.37 -8.90
CA CYS A 336 -20.71 -11.12 -8.55
C CYS A 336 -22.19 -11.14 -8.93
N ARG A 337 -23.05 -10.74 -8.00
CA ARG A 337 -24.52 -10.76 -8.16
C ARG A 337 -25.04 -9.67 -9.07
N ASP A 338 -24.34 -8.51 -9.12
CA ASP A 338 -24.69 -7.37 -9.96
C ASP A 338 -23.40 -6.68 -10.46
N PRO A 339 -22.84 -7.15 -11.60
CA PRO A 339 -21.58 -6.60 -12.14
C PRO A 339 -21.67 -5.12 -12.56
N GLU A 340 -22.84 -4.66 -13.00
CA GLU A 340 -23.06 -3.26 -13.38
C GLU A 340 -22.97 -2.34 -12.14
N ALA A 341 -23.66 -2.68 -11.06
CA ALA A 341 -23.56 -1.95 -9.79
C ALA A 341 -22.16 -2.05 -9.17
N ALA A 342 -21.50 -3.20 -9.28
CA ALA A 342 -20.11 -3.37 -8.84
C ALA A 342 -19.15 -2.47 -9.62
N PHE A 343 -19.30 -2.35 -10.92
CA PHE A 343 -18.46 -1.48 -11.74
C PHE A 343 -18.72 0.00 -11.45
N GLU A 344 -19.97 0.39 -11.18
CA GLU A 344 -20.28 1.76 -10.72
C GLU A 344 -19.51 2.11 -9.43
N PHE A 345 -19.45 1.16 -8.47
CA PHE A 345 -18.62 1.34 -7.28
C PHE A 345 -17.14 1.38 -7.61
N LEU A 346 -16.63 0.51 -8.49
CA LEU A 346 -15.21 0.56 -8.92
C LEU A 346 -14.86 1.90 -9.57
N GLN A 347 -15.75 2.48 -10.37
CA GLN A 347 -15.54 3.82 -10.93
C GLN A 347 -15.45 4.91 -9.85
N PHE A 348 -16.24 4.78 -8.78
CA PHE A 348 -16.16 5.69 -7.64
C PHE A 348 -14.86 5.47 -6.86
N LEU A 349 -14.55 4.21 -6.51
CA LEU A 349 -13.38 3.82 -5.71
C LEU A 349 -12.06 4.19 -6.40
N CYS A 350 -11.91 3.78 -7.66
CA CYS A 350 -10.70 3.93 -8.44
C CYS A 350 -10.66 5.23 -9.27
N GLY A 351 -11.74 6.02 -9.27
CA GLY A 351 -11.85 7.29 -9.99
C GLY A 351 -11.52 8.50 -9.12
N PRO A 352 -11.80 9.72 -9.61
CA PRO A 352 -11.42 10.96 -8.93
C PRO A 352 -12.00 11.10 -7.51
N GLN A 353 -13.20 10.58 -7.24
CA GLN A 353 -13.84 10.69 -5.92
C GLN A 353 -13.11 9.85 -4.86
N GLY A 354 -12.85 8.57 -5.17
CA GLY A 354 -12.07 7.69 -4.30
C GLY A 354 -10.64 8.19 -4.14
N ALA A 355 -10.02 8.63 -5.25
CA ALA A 355 -8.67 9.19 -5.24
C ALA A 355 -8.52 10.38 -4.29
N GLN A 356 -9.49 11.30 -4.25
CA GLN A 356 -9.48 12.40 -3.27
C GLN A 356 -9.54 11.90 -1.83
N ILE A 357 -10.30 10.83 -1.55
CA ILE A 357 -10.40 10.27 -0.20
C ILE A 357 -9.10 9.58 0.19
N TYR A 358 -8.50 8.80 -0.70
CA TYR A 358 -7.18 8.19 -0.49
C TYR A 358 -6.11 9.26 -0.22
N ALA A 359 -6.03 10.28 -1.09
CA ALA A 359 -5.07 11.36 -0.96
C ALA A 359 -5.19 12.11 0.39
N ARG A 360 -6.41 12.42 0.85
CA ARG A 360 -6.64 13.03 2.18
C ARG A 360 -6.22 12.15 3.35
N ASN A 361 -6.13 10.85 3.14
CA ASN A 361 -5.62 9.90 4.12
C ASN A 361 -4.09 9.66 3.98
N GLY A 362 -3.38 10.43 3.14
CA GLY A 362 -1.95 10.26 2.91
C GLY A 362 -1.59 8.97 2.16
N ILE A 363 -2.51 8.47 1.35
CA ILE A 363 -2.32 7.30 0.48
C ILE A 363 -2.27 7.77 -0.97
N ILE A 364 -1.27 7.36 -1.73
CA ILE A 364 -1.19 7.66 -3.16
C ILE A 364 -2.24 6.81 -3.90
N PRO A 365 -3.27 7.42 -4.50
CA PRO A 365 -4.26 6.66 -5.23
C PRO A 365 -3.71 6.13 -6.56
N GLY A 366 -4.34 5.10 -7.12
CA GLY A 366 -4.04 4.62 -8.46
C GLY A 366 -4.35 5.67 -9.52
N TYR A 367 -5.48 6.38 -9.38
CA TYR A 367 -5.86 7.52 -10.22
C TYR A 367 -5.14 8.79 -9.75
N SER A 368 -4.41 9.47 -10.64
CA SER A 368 -3.64 10.67 -10.31
C SER A 368 -3.80 11.76 -11.36
N ASN A 369 -3.94 13.00 -10.89
CA ASN A 369 -3.82 14.23 -11.65
C ASN A 369 -3.30 15.33 -10.71
N GLU A 370 -3.06 16.53 -11.21
CA GLU A 370 -2.50 17.65 -10.44
C GLU A 370 -3.35 17.99 -9.19
N GLU A 371 -4.68 17.99 -9.29
CA GLU A 371 -5.58 18.23 -8.15
C GLU A 371 -5.41 17.19 -7.05
N ILE A 372 -5.32 15.91 -7.42
CA ILE A 372 -5.14 14.79 -6.48
C ILE A 372 -3.77 14.86 -5.79
N GLN A 373 -2.72 15.22 -6.56
CA GLN A 373 -1.38 15.40 -6.01
C GLN A 373 -1.35 16.52 -4.96
N GLU A 374 -1.95 17.66 -5.24
CA GLU A 374 -2.04 18.78 -4.27
C GLU A 374 -2.80 18.38 -3.00
N ILE A 375 -3.91 17.65 -3.13
CA ILE A 375 -4.66 17.12 -1.96
C ILE A 375 -3.77 16.22 -1.11
N TYR A 376 -2.96 15.36 -1.75
CA TYR A 376 -2.03 14.48 -1.05
C TYR A 376 -0.93 15.27 -0.31
N LEU A 377 -0.31 16.24 -0.99
CA LEU A 377 0.73 17.09 -0.41
C LEU A 377 0.21 17.90 0.79
N ASP A 378 -0.99 18.48 0.66
CA ASP A 378 -1.66 19.18 1.76
C ASP A 378 -1.91 18.25 2.96
N ALA A 379 -2.33 17.02 2.71
CA ALA A 379 -2.62 16.04 3.77
C ALA A 379 -1.35 15.57 4.48
N VAL A 380 -0.29 15.29 3.73
CA VAL A 380 1.02 14.85 4.27
C VAL A 380 1.77 16.00 4.93
N GLY A 381 1.52 17.25 4.50
CA GLY A 381 2.04 18.46 5.13
C GLY A 381 3.51 18.75 4.81
N THR A 382 4.06 18.15 3.76
CA THR A 382 5.42 18.43 3.27
C THR A 382 5.49 18.38 1.75
N GLU A 383 6.13 19.40 1.14
CA GLU A 383 6.40 19.44 -0.29
C GLU A 383 7.40 18.34 -0.73
N ASP A 384 8.22 17.81 0.17
CA ASP A 384 9.14 16.72 -0.15
C ASP A 384 8.40 15.50 -0.71
N ALA A 385 7.13 15.32 -0.30
CA ALA A 385 6.30 14.20 -0.76
C ALA A 385 5.95 14.26 -2.26
N ARG A 386 6.23 15.39 -2.94
CA ARG A 386 6.11 15.50 -4.40
C ARG A 386 6.97 14.49 -5.16
N ILE A 387 8.07 14.07 -4.54
CA ILE A 387 8.95 13.03 -5.08
C ILE A 387 8.22 11.74 -5.45
N PHE A 388 7.15 11.39 -4.75
CA PHE A 388 6.35 10.20 -5.07
C PHE A 388 5.65 10.28 -6.42
N PHE A 389 5.39 11.48 -6.91
CA PHE A 389 4.75 11.72 -8.20
C PHE A 389 5.77 11.96 -9.32
N ASP A 390 6.93 12.53 -8.97
CA ASP A 390 7.99 12.87 -9.91
C ASP A 390 8.94 11.69 -10.18
N ALA A 391 8.97 10.69 -9.29
CA ALA A 391 9.86 9.54 -9.42
C ALA A 391 9.61 8.72 -10.69
N LYS A 392 10.71 8.32 -11.34
CA LYS A 392 10.68 7.29 -12.37
C LYS A 392 10.49 5.93 -11.69
N ARG A 393 9.27 5.44 -11.64
CA ARG A 393 8.95 4.17 -11.00
C ARG A 393 9.21 2.99 -11.92
N ILE A 394 9.99 2.04 -11.43
CA ILE A 394 10.14 0.70 -12.01
C ILE A 394 9.16 -0.21 -11.29
N GLN A 395 8.52 -1.10 -12.02
CA GLN A 395 7.58 -2.07 -11.47
C GLN A 395 8.30 -2.95 -10.43
N GLU A 396 7.83 -2.97 -9.18
CA GLU A 396 8.45 -3.73 -8.09
C GLU A 396 8.38 -5.25 -8.32
N GLN A 397 7.30 -5.71 -8.93
CA GLN A 397 7.09 -7.10 -9.27
C GLN A 397 6.63 -7.22 -10.72
N PRO A 398 7.26 -8.07 -11.54
CA PRO A 398 6.80 -8.33 -12.89
C PRO A 398 5.47 -9.06 -12.89
N VAL A 399 4.72 -8.98 -14.00
CA VAL A 399 3.49 -9.75 -14.19
C VAL A 399 3.87 -11.17 -14.61
N TRP A 400 4.20 -12.00 -13.64
CA TRP A 400 4.61 -13.38 -13.88
C TRP A 400 4.08 -14.30 -12.77
N GLU A 401 3.50 -15.43 -13.17
CA GLU A 401 3.01 -16.44 -12.23
C GLU A 401 4.18 -17.16 -11.54
N GLY A 402 4.08 -17.35 -10.22
CA GLY A 402 5.17 -17.94 -9.45
C GLY A 402 6.23 -16.95 -8.99
N TYR A 403 6.12 -15.64 -9.34
CA TYR A 403 7.07 -14.65 -8.85
C TYR A 403 7.08 -14.54 -7.32
N ASP A 404 5.91 -14.64 -6.70
CA ASP A 404 5.81 -14.66 -5.22
C ASP A 404 6.59 -15.85 -4.64
N GLN A 405 6.53 -17.03 -5.28
CA GLN A 405 7.30 -18.19 -4.84
C GLN A 405 8.81 -17.94 -4.97
N LEU A 406 9.28 -17.35 -6.08
CA LEU A 406 10.69 -16.96 -6.22
C LEU A 406 11.09 -15.94 -5.16
N THR A 407 10.22 -14.98 -4.88
CA THR A 407 10.46 -13.94 -3.87
C THR A 407 10.62 -14.54 -2.48
N GLU A 408 9.77 -15.48 -2.09
CA GLU A 408 9.88 -16.14 -0.77
C GLU A 408 11.15 -16.99 -0.66
N LEU A 409 11.50 -17.77 -1.70
CA LEU A 409 12.76 -18.51 -1.74
C LEU A 409 13.97 -17.58 -1.60
N PHE A 410 13.99 -16.48 -2.36
CA PHE A 410 15.07 -15.50 -2.30
C PHE A 410 15.18 -14.80 -0.94
N LYS A 411 14.05 -14.51 -0.29
CA LYS A 411 14.04 -13.94 1.07
C LYS A 411 14.63 -14.91 2.10
N GLU A 412 14.29 -16.18 2.00
CA GLU A 412 14.84 -17.22 2.89
C GLU A 412 16.35 -17.35 2.72
N ASP A 413 16.83 -17.40 1.48
CA ASP A 413 18.25 -17.43 1.14
C ASP A 413 18.98 -16.18 1.63
N ALA A 414 18.44 -14.99 1.38
CA ALA A 414 19.02 -13.74 1.85
C ALA A 414 19.07 -13.67 3.38
N ARG A 415 18.07 -14.21 4.07
CA ARG A 415 18.05 -14.30 5.54
C ARG A 415 19.21 -15.16 6.05
N GLU A 416 19.42 -16.34 5.49
CA GLU A 416 20.52 -17.22 5.88
C GLU A 416 21.89 -16.57 5.68
N LEU A 417 22.06 -15.83 4.56
CA LEU A 417 23.27 -15.06 4.29
C LEU A 417 23.52 -13.98 5.37
N LEU A 418 22.50 -13.21 5.69
CA LEU A 418 22.61 -12.11 6.67
C LEU A 418 22.76 -12.62 8.10
N GLU A 419 22.33 -13.83 8.41
CA GLU A 419 22.56 -14.50 9.68
C GLU A 419 23.96 -15.16 9.75
N GLY A 420 24.69 -15.20 8.64
CA GLY A 420 26.03 -15.83 8.56
C GLY A 420 25.98 -17.36 8.57
N ASN A 421 24.87 -17.95 8.16
CA ASN A 421 24.67 -19.40 8.11
C ASN A 421 25.24 -20.02 6.83
N CYS A 422 25.45 -19.22 5.78
CA CYS A 422 26.00 -19.63 4.48
C CYS A 422 26.74 -18.49 3.79
N GLU A 423 27.51 -18.82 2.78
CA GLU A 423 28.22 -17.85 1.95
C GLU A 423 27.39 -17.52 0.71
N LEU A 424 27.70 -16.38 0.07
CA LEU A 424 26.94 -15.90 -1.09
C LEU A 424 26.97 -16.92 -2.25
N ASP A 425 28.13 -17.52 -2.54
CA ASP A 425 28.27 -18.51 -3.62
C ASP A 425 27.34 -19.71 -3.42
N GLU A 426 27.16 -20.17 -2.17
CA GLU A 426 26.26 -21.27 -1.83
C GLU A 426 24.80 -20.90 -2.09
N ILE A 427 24.43 -19.65 -1.81
CA ILE A 427 23.08 -19.11 -2.08
C ILE A 427 22.84 -19.01 -3.58
N MET A 428 23.81 -18.50 -4.34
CA MET A 428 23.70 -18.34 -5.78
C MET A 428 23.40 -19.70 -6.46
N GLU A 429 24.14 -20.75 -6.09
CA GLU A 429 23.92 -22.11 -6.61
C GLU A 429 22.53 -22.65 -6.20
N ARG A 430 22.19 -22.55 -4.92
CA ARG A 430 20.90 -23.06 -4.39
C ARG A 430 19.70 -22.36 -4.99
N PHE A 431 19.72 -21.03 -5.05
CA PHE A 431 18.62 -20.24 -5.62
C PHE A 431 18.42 -20.54 -7.11
N GLN A 432 19.51 -20.80 -7.85
CA GLN A 432 19.44 -21.15 -9.26
C GLN A 432 18.76 -22.52 -9.47
N GLU A 433 19.06 -23.51 -8.63
CA GLU A 433 18.39 -24.83 -8.64
C GLU A 433 16.90 -24.70 -8.29
N GLN A 434 16.57 -23.95 -7.23
CA GLN A 434 15.18 -23.71 -6.81
C GLN A 434 14.36 -22.99 -7.89
N ARG A 435 14.98 -22.03 -8.57
CA ARG A 435 14.38 -21.28 -9.67
C ARG A 435 14.02 -22.17 -10.85
N GLU A 436 14.92 -23.09 -11.24
CA GLU A 436 14.66 -24.10 -12.28
C GLU A 436 13.48 -25.00 -11.93
N GLU A 437 13.33 -25.37 -10.66
CA GLU A 437 12.17 -26.15 -10.20
C GLU A 437 10.86 -25.38 -10.33
N VAL A 438 10.85 -24.09 -10.00
CA VAL A 438 9.66 -23.22 -10.16
C VAL A 438 9.31 -23.10 -11.64
N PHE A 439 10.29 -22.85 -12.51
CA PHE A 439 10.07 -22.78 -13.96
C PHE A 439 9.57 -24.11 -14.55
N GLY A 440 10.12 -25.22 -14.09
CA GLY A 440 9.70 -26.56 -14.53
C GLY A 440 8.24 -26.87 -14.17
N LYS A 441 7.75 -26.42 -13.03
CA LYS A 441 6.34 -26.57 -12.64
C LYS A 441 5.42 -25.71 -13.51
N MET A 442 5.81 -24.48 -13.80
CA MET A 442 5.02 -23.55 -14.63
C MET A 442 4.89 -23.99 -16.10
N HIS A 443 5.86 -24.72 -16.63
CA HIS A 443 5.80 -25.24 -18.01
C HIS A 443 4.95 -26.51 -18.16
N ASN A 444 4.60 -27.18 -17.06
CA ASN A 444 3.83 -28.43 -17.05
C ASN A 444 2.33 -28.21 -16.69
N GLU A 445 1.93 -27.01 -16.32
CA GLU A 445 0.54 -26.59 -16.11
C GLU A 445 0.00 -25.78 -17.31
#